data_ed000b16b9e11e4b806ecc42f46d10d0
#
_entry.id   ed000b16b9e11e4b806ecc42f46d10d0
#
_cell.length_a   1.000
_cell.length_b   1.000
_cell.length_c   1.000
_cell.angle_alpha   90.00
_cell.angle_beta   90.00
_cell.angle_gamma   90.00
#
_symmetry.space_group_name_H-M   'P 1'
#
loop_
_entity.id
_entity.type
_entity.pdbx_description
1 polymer ?
#
loop_
_entity_poly.entity_id
_entity_poly.type
_entity_poly.pdbx_seq_one_letter_code
_entity_poly.pdbx_strand_id
1 'polypeptide(L)'
;MSPISEYMPQIIDVANDLDPAAFDAALAKTRRGDKIIYHRGAHAGGRHKGSAMLAQEAGLVALVQGRIDKTGVVKFVYIAQRTGKKFA
;
A
#
# COMPACT_ATOMS: atom_id res chain seq x y z
N MET A 1 -11.54 -30.35 -7.58
CA MET A 1 -11.80 -29.41 -6.54
C MET A 1 -10.86 -28.23 -6.65
N SER A 2 -11.42 -27.11 -6.55
CA SER A 2 -10.62 -25.91 -6.68
C SER A 2 -9.85 -25.63 -5.41
N PRO A 3 -8.56 -25.44 -5.51
CA PRO A 3 -7.79 -25.03 -4.34
C PRO A 3 -8.24 -23.67 -3.89
N ILE A 4 -8.59 -23.59 -2.70
CA ILE A 4 -9.03 -22.34 -2.16
C ILE A 4 -7.94 -21.33 -2.00
N SER A 5 -6.73 -21.77 -2.01
CA SER A 5 -5.60 -20.89 -1.88
C SER A 5 -5.25 -20.16 -3.16
N GLU A 6 -6.15 -20.16 -4.11
CA GLU A 6 -5.86 -19.57 -5.42
C GLU A 6 -5.84 -18.06 -5.42
N TYR A 7 -6.25 -17.41 -4.35
CA TYR A 7 -6.19 -15.97 -4.32
C TYR A 7 -4.74 -15.50 -4.38
N MET A 8 -4.44 -14.73 -5.40
CA MET A 8 -3.11 -14.15 -5.57
C MET A 8 -3.15 -12.71 -5.10
N PRO A 9 -2.41 -12.37 -4.06
CA PRO A 9 -2.37 -10.98 -3.60
C PRO A 9 -1.97 -10.05 -4.73
N GLN A 10 -2.65 -8.92 -4.81
CA GLN A 10 -2.39 -7.93 -5.84
C GLN A 10 -1.60 -6.76 -5.27
N ILE A 11 -0.95 -6.04 -6.15
CA ILE A 11 -0.25 -4.81 -5.81
C ILE A 11 -0.90 -3.68 -6.60
N ILE A 12 -1.41 -2.69 -5.89
CA ILE A 12 -2.03 -1.52 -6.50
C ILE A 12 -1.09 -0.35 -6.29
N ASP A 13 -0.68 0.30 -7.36
CA ASP A 13 0.27 1.40 -7.30
C ASP A 13 -0.47 2.72 -7.48
N VAL A 14 -0.54 3.53 -6.44
CA VAL A 14 -1.15 4.85 -6.50
C VAL A 14 -0.15 5.98 -6.27
N ALA A 15 1.15 5.66 -6.26
CA ALA A 15 2.18 6.63 -5.91
C ALA A 15 2.16 7.86 -6.84
N ASN A 16 1.84 7.67 -8.10
CA ASN A 16 1.80 8.75 -9.08
C ASN A 16 0.39 9.27 -9.34
N ASP A 17 -0.62 8.76 -8.65
CA ASP A 17 -1.99 9.18 -8.84
C ASP A 17 -2.21 10.52 -8.15
N LEU A 18 -2.74 11.50 -8.88
CA LEU A 18 -2.95 12.84 -8.35
C LEU A 18 -4.26 12.99 -7.60
N ASP A 19 -5.15 12.01 -7.70
CA ASP A 19 -6.43 12.05 -7.01
C ASP A 19 -6.21 11.83 -5.52
N PRO A 20 -6.60 12.78 -4.67
CA PRO A 20 -6.42 12.62 -3.23
C PRO A 20 -7.20 11.44 -2.64
N ALA A 21 -8.21 10.93 -3.33
CA ALA A 21 -8.97 9.77 -2.90
C ALA A 21 -8.43 8.46 -3.46
N ALA A 22 -7.32 8.48 -4.20
CA ALA A 22 -6.82 7.27 -4.85
C ALA A 22 -6.45 6.17 -3.86
N PHE A 23 -5.85 6.54 -2.73
CA PHE A 23 -5.48 5.54 -1.71
C PHE A 23 -6.72 4.87 -1.13
N ASP A 24 -7.72 5.65 -0.74
CA ASP A 24 -8.92 5.10 -0.15
C ASP A 24 -9.69 4.24 -1.15
N ALA A 25 -9.73 4.63 -2.42
CA ALA A 25 -10.34 3.84 -3.47
C ALA A 25 -9.63 2.50 -3.66
N ALA A 26 -8.30 2.53 -3.63
CA ALA A 26 -7.51 1.30 -3.72
C ALA A 26 -7.74 0.41 -2.49
N LEU A 27 -7.76 1.01 -1.31
CA LEU A 27 -7.96 0.28 -0.06
C LEU A 27 -9.28 -0.48 -0.09
N ALA A 28 -10.34 0.13 -0.61
CA ALA A 28 -11.66 -0.50 -0.69
C ALA A 28 -11.66 -1.76 -1.57
N LYS A 29 -10.70 -1.89 -2.46
CA LYS A 29 -10.60 -3.04 -3.37
C LYS A 29 -9.68 -4.13 -2.84
N THR A 30 -9.05 -3.94 -1.68
CA THR A 30 -8.05 -4.87 -1.19
C THR A 30 -8.62 -5.91 -0.27
N ARG A 31 -7.92 -7.03 -0.21
CA ARG A 31 -8.12 -8.11 0.74
C ARG A 31 -6.83 -8.31 1.53
N ARG A 32 -6.92 -9.10 2.58
CA ARG A 32 -5.75 -9.44 3.38
C ARG A 32 -4.60 -9.90 2.48
N GLY A 33 -3.44 -9.31 2.68
CA GLY A 33 -2.23 -9.64 1.93
C GLY A 33 -1.98 -8.75 0.73
N ASP A 34 -2.98 -8.01 0.25
CA ASP A 34 -2.78 -7.07 -0.85
C ASP A 34 -1.93 -5.89 -0.38
N LYS A 35 -1.25 -5.28 -1.33
CA LYS A 35 -0.36 -4.17 -1.05
C LYS A 35 -0.72 -2.98 -1.90
N ILE A 36 -0.59 -1.79 -1.31
CA ILE A 36 -0.78 -0.53 -2.03
C ILE A 36 0.52 0.24 -1.94
N ILE A 37 1.11 0.54 -3.09
CA ILE A 37 2.29 1.38 -3.13
C ILE A 37 1.80 2.83 -3.15
N TYR A 38 2.08 3.57 -2.08
CA TYR A 38 1.54 4.94 -1.95
C TYR A 38 2.60 6.02 -2.12
N HIS A 39 3.87 5.67 -2.13
CA HIS A 39 4.93 6.66 -2.33
C HIS A 39 6.23 5.98 -2.74
N ARG A 40 7.05 6.70 -3.49
CA ARG A 40 8.43 6.33 -3.80
C ARG A 40 9.30 7.54 -3.59
N GLY A 41 10.48 7.35 -3.03
CA GLY A 41 11.42 8.44 -2.85
C GLY A 41 12.43 8.14 -1.77
N ALA A 42 13.32 9.10 -1.50
CA ALA A 42 14.35 8.95 -0.49
C ALA A 42 13.80 9.08 0.93
N HIS A 43 12.66 9.75 1.07
CA HIS A 43 12.05 10.00 2.38
C HIS A 43 10.57 9.67 2.35
N ALA A 44 10.05 9.25 3.49
CA ALA A 44 8.62 9.03 3.63
C ALA A 44 7.88 10.36 3.45
N GLY A 45 6.78 10.29 2.72
CA GLY A 45 6.00 11.49 2.45
C GLY A 45 4.99 11.24 1.35
N GLY A 46 4.72 12.29 0.57
CA GLY A 46 3.83 12.21 -0.56
C GLY A 46 2.38 12.49 -0.19
N ARG A 47 1.57 12.64 -1.24
CA ARG A 47 0.17 13.06 -1.08
C ARG A 47 -0.71 12.03 -0.39
N HIS A 48 -0.34 10.74 -0.44
CA HIS A 48 -1.16 9.67 0.11
C HIS A 48 -0.73 9.24 1.51
N LYS A 49 0.30 9.88 2.08
CA LYS A 49 0.81 9.50 3.38
C LYS A 49 -0.23 9.63 4.48
N GLY A 50 -0.99 10.74 4.46
CA GLY A 50 -2.02 10.95 5.47
C GLY A 50 -3.09 9.87 5.48
N SER A 51 -3.57 9.49 4.29
CA SER A 51 -4.56 8.44 4.16
C SER A 51 -4.00 7.09 4.61
N ALA A 52 -2.73 6.81 4.27
CA ALA A 52 -2.07 5.57 4.68
C ALA A 52 -1.95 5.49 6.20
N MET A 53 -1.59 6.59 6.85
CA MET A 53 -1.44 6.63 8.30
C MET A 53 -2.77 6.46 9.01
N LEU A 54 -3.84 7.06 8.49
CA LEU A 54 -5.18 6.87 9.04
C LEU A 54 -5.62 5.41 8.93
N ALA A 55 -5.33 4.77 7.80
CA ALA A 55 -5.65 3.36 7.62
C ALA A 55 -4.86 2.48 8.60
N GLN A 56 -3.61 2.84 8.86
CA GLN A 56 -2.80 2.12 9.85
C GLN A 56 -3.36 2.28 11.25
N GLU A 57 -3.77 3.48 11.63
CA GLU A 57 -4.38 3.72 12.93
C GLU A 57 -5.66 2.93 13.11
N ALA A 58 -6.41 2.78 12.03
CA ALA A 58 -7.63 1.95 12.05
C ALA A 58 -7.33 0.45 12.04
N GLY A 59 -6.07 0.06 11.90
CA GLY A 59 -5.68 -1.35 11.87
C GLY A 59 -5.90 -2.03 10.53
N LEU A 60 -6.27 -1.28 9.50
CA LEU A 60 -6.59 -1.85 8.20
C LEU A 60 -5.36 -2.21 7.38
N VAL A 61 -4.25 -1.53 7.61
CA VAL A 61 -2.99 -1.79 6.92
C VAL A 61 -1.82 -1.74 7.89
N ALA A 62 -0.73 -2.39 7.51
CA ALA A 62 0.57 -2.23 8.13
C ALA A 62 1.45 -1.48 7.13
N LEU A 63 2.12 -0.43 7.57
CA LEU A 63 2.99 0.34 6.69
C LEU A 63 4.39 -0.24 6.73
N VAL A 64 4.91 -0.56 5.55
CA VAL A 64 6.25 -1.12 5.41
C VAL A 64 6.98 -0.36 4.32
N GLN A 65 8.31 -0.46 4.29
CA GLN A 65 9.07 0.14 3.22
C GLN A 65 10.07 -0.88 2.67
N GLY A 66 10.24 -0.83 1.36
CA GLY A 66 11.24 -1.61 0.68
C GLY A 66 12.32 -0.69 0.11
N ARG A 67 13.53 -1.19 0.00
CA ARG A 67 14.64 -0.42 -0.54
C ARG A 67 14.83 -0.78 -2.00
N ILE A 68 14.98 0.25 -2.82
CA ILE A 68 15.31 0.09 -4.23
C ILE A 68 16.66 0.75 -4.48
N ASP A 69 17.67 -0.05 -4.77
CA ASP A 69 18.99 0.46 -5.10
C ASP A 69 19.21 0.35 -6.59
N LYS A 70 19.39 1.48 -7.25
CA LYS A 70 19.80 1.50 -8.65
C LYS A 70 20.91 2.53 -8.79
N THR A 71 22.04 2.10 -9.28
CA THR A 71 23.15 2.97 -9.68
C THR A 71 23.50 4.05 -8.66
N GLY A 72 23.66 3.64 -7.40
CA GLY A 72 24.14 4.54 -6.36
C GLY A 72 23.11 5.49 -5.79
N VAL A 73 21.87 5.45 -6.27
CA VAL A 73 20.79 6.27 -5.73
C VAL A 73 19.92 5.39 -4.84
N VAL A 74 19.83 5.74 -3.57
CA VAL A 74 19.00 5.02 -2.62
C VAL A 74 17.59 5.57 -2.68
N LYS A 75 16.63 4.72 -3.02
CA LYS A 75 15.22 5.06 -3.02
C LYS A 75 14.44 3.99 -2.27
N PHE A 76 13.33 4.39 -1.72
CA PHE A 76 12.43 3.48 -1.03
C PHE A 76 11.08 3.45 -1.71
N VAL A 77 10.44 2.29 -1.64
CA VAL A 77 9.03 2.16 -1.98
C VAL A 77 8.27 2.02 -0.66
N TYR A 78 7.21 2.79 -0.51
CA TYR A 78 6.42 2.82 0.72
C TYR A 78 5.11 2.12 0.44
N ILE A 79 4.83 1.09 1.23
CA ILE A 79 3.77 0.12 0.95
C ILE A 79 2.84 0.03 2.14
N ALA A 80 1.54 0.06 1.87
CA ALA A 80 0.51 -0.27 2.86
C ALA A 80 0.04 -1.69 2.58
N GLN A 81 0.28 -2.59 3.51
CA GLN A 81 -0.12 -3.99 3.36
C GLN A 81 -1.42 -4.22 4.10
N ARG A 82 -2.40 -4.75 3.39
CA ARG A 82 -3.72 -4.97 3.94
C ARG A 82 -3.68 -6.05 5.02
N THR A 83 -4.26 -5.76 6.17
CA THR A 83 -4.40 -6.72 7.27
C THR A 83 -5.69 -7.52 7.11
N GLY A 84 -5.92 -8.45 8.02
CA GLY A 84 -7.17 -9.22 8.03
C GLY A 84 -8.35 -8.47 8.66
N LYS A 85 -8.14 -7.23 9.14
CA LYS A 85 -9.22 -6.50 9.79
C LYS A 85 -10.28 -6.08 8.78
N LYS A 86 -11.52 -6.28 9.11
CA LYS A 86 -12.63 -5.88 8.25
C LYS A 86 -12.92 -4.41 8.40
N PHE A 87 -13.46 -3.82 7.35
CA PHE A 87 -14.00 -2.46 7.45
C PHE A 87 -15.16 -2.48 8.43
N ALA A 88 -15.24 -1.47 9.23
CA ALA A 88 -16.30 -1.37 10.22
C ALA A 88 -17.64 -1.13 9.57
#